data_8486bc77cdd3be18b82de82138a68276
#
_entry.id   8486bc77cdd3be18b82de82138a68276
#
_cell.length_a   1.000
_cell.length_b   1.000
_cell.length_c   1.000
_cell.angle_alpha   90.00
_cell.angle_beta   90.00
_cell.angle_gamma   90.00
#
_symmetry.space_group_name_H-M   'P 1'
#
loop_
_entity.id
_entity.type
_entity.pdbx_description
1 polymer ?
#
loop_
_entity_poly.entity_id
_entity_poly.type
_entity_poly.pdbx_seq_one_letter_code
_entity_poly.pdbx_strand_id
1 'polypeptide(L)'
;FFFISAALLLSIPAAARPRTLWMVGDGSMAQYPDSVEARGWVQLLENDWAKRIVVVNDAQVGLTMRLFMKNDGMRTLEQKPGRTIMFMQFGTNDLKEYYPEQHSSLAALQNRIHEIVVLARKHRVNVVLCTPLAQPYYQEGQLIDRLGGYAEAIRQAAMYNYVALLDFEKMTREWLQGMTAEEAAAYFVTIDPAQLTEGEFQLNEAGATEVAKMAKQAILAVSSKKLKKVLKK
;
A
#
# COMPACT_ATOMS: atom_id res chain seq x y z
N PHE A 1 -19.93 28.07 47.68
CA PHE A 1 -18.94 27.00 47.55
C PHE A 1 -18.96 26.49 46.08
N PHE A 2 -18.02 26.95 45.29
CA PHE A 2 -17.79 26.44 43.94
C PHE A 2 -16.76 25.32 44.01
N PHE A 3 -17.16 24.10 43.72
CA PHE A 3 -16.25 22.99 43.50
C PHE A 3 -15.69 23.08 42.07
N ILE A 4 -14.44 23.49 41.92
CA ILE A 4 -13.67 23.38 40.69
C ILE A 4 -13.18 21.92 40.61
N SER A 5 -13.86 21.12 39.80
CA SER A 5 -13.42 19.76 39.46
C SER A 5 -12.21 19.85 38.54
N ALA A 6 -10.99 19.72 39.06
CA ALA A 6 -9.78 19.63 38.28
C ALA A 6 -9.77 18.28 37.56
N ALA A 7 -10.13 18.29 36.26
CA ALA A 7 -9.95 17.14 35.40
C ALA A 7 -8.43 16.87 35.25
N LEU A 8 -7.96 15.82 35.92
CA LEU A 8 -6.60 15.30 35.79
C LEU A 8 -6.44 14.74 34.38
N LEU A 9 -5.96 15.54 33.44
CA LEU A 9 -5.52 15.09 32.13
C LEU A 9 -4.29 14.21 32.34
N LEU A 10 -4.49 12.91 32.46
CA LEU A 10 -3.45 11.90 32.44
C LEU A 10 -2.73 11.99 31.09
N SER A 11 -1.63 12.75 31.05
CA SER A 11 -0.76 12.82 29.90
C SER A 11 -0.07 11.48 29.73
N ILE A 12 -0.53 10.67 28.77
CA ILE A 12 0.15 9.43 28.39
C ILE A 12 1.57 9.82 27.91
N PRO A 13 2.64 9.27 28.50
CA PRO A 13 4.00 9.59 28.09
C PRO A 13 4.16 9.36 26.58
N ALA A 14 4.87 10.25 25.89
CA ALA A 14 5.07 10.17 24.42
C ALA A 14 5.64 8.82 23.97
N ALA A 15 6.40 8.12 24.82
CA ALA A 15 6.91 6.76 24.57
C ALA A 15 5.82 5.67 24.61
N ALA A 16 4.66 5.92 25.21
CA ALA A 16 3.57 4.95 25.37
C ALA A 16 2.49 5.09 24.29
N ARG A 17 2.53 6.14 23.44
CA ARG A 17 1.54 6.32 22.37
C ARG A 17 1.72 5.29 21.28
N PRO A 18 0.63 4.71 20.70
CA PRO A 18 0.71 3.77 19.60
C PRO A 18 1.35 4.43 18.37
N ARG A 19 1.94 3.60 17.52
CA ARG A 19 2.39 3.99 16.18
C ARG A 19 1.37 3.54 15.17
N THR A 20 1.01 4.40 14.25
CA THR A 20 0.06 4.09 13.19
C THR A 20 0.82 3.69 11.92
N LEU A 21 0.48 2.52 11.36
CA LEU A 21 0.80 2.16 9.99
C LEU A 21 -0.46 2.50 9.16
N TRP A 22 -0.36 3.53 8.36
CA TRP A 22 -1.45 3.99 7.52
C TRP A 22 -1.25 3.47 6.10
N MET A 23 -2.12 2.57 5.68
CA MET A 23 -2.08 1.89 4.40
C MET A 23 -3.02 2.60 3.43
N VAL A 24 -2.49 3.07 2.31
CA VAL A 24 -3.22 3.81 1.28
C VAL A 24 -2.85 3.22 -0.07
N GLY A 25 -3.84 2.86 -0.86
CA GLY A 25 -3.57 2.26 -2.17
C GLY A 25 -4.82 1.69 -2.84
N ASP A 26 -4.58 0.79 -3.75
CA ASP A 26 -5.57 0.16 -4.61
C ASP A 26 -6.21 -1.12 -4.01
N GLY A 27 -6.92 -1.87 -4.85
CA GLY A 27 -7.62 -3.09 -4.48
C GLY A 27 -6.73 -4.18 -3.91
N SER A 28 -5.45 -4.24 -4.28
CA SER A 28 -4.53 -5.24 -3.73
C SER A 28 -4.26 -5.09 -2.24
N MET A 29 -4.48 -3.90 -1.68
CA MET A 29 -4.37 -3.57 -0.26
C MET A 29 -5.73 -3.52 0.45
N ALA A 30 -6.83 -3.34 -0.29
CA ALA A 30 -8.15 -2.98 0.25
C ALA A 30 -8.70 -4.02 1.23
N GLN A 31 -9.63 -3.57 2.07
CA GLN A 31 -10.42 -4.42 2.93
C GLN A 31 -11.60 -4.98 2.13
N TYR A 32 -11.71 -6.30 2.05
CA TYR A 32 -12.82 -6.99 1.40
C TYR A 32 -13.71 -7.67 2.45
N PRO A 33 -15.04 -7.70 2.24
CA PRO A 33 -15.94 -8.46 3.09
C PRO A 33 -15.76 -9.97 2.88
N ASP A 34 -16.08 -10.77 3.90
CA ASP A 34 -15.94 -12.23 3.84
C ASP A 34 -16.81 -12.91 2.75
N SER A 35 -17.82 -12.20 2.25
CA SER A 35 -18.71 -12.68 1.19
C SER A 35 -18.08 -12.69 -0.22
N VAL A 36 -16.90 -12.10 -0.41
CA VAL A 36 -16.16 -12.11 -1.68
C VAL A 36 -14.85 -12.89 -1.54
N GLU A 37 -14.42 -13.49 -2.63
CA GLU A 37 -13.18 -14.27 -2.68
C GLU A 37 -11.92 -13.41 -2.58
N ALA A 38 -11.98 -12.16 -3.08
CA ALA A 38 -10.83 -11.25 -3.06
C ALA A 38 -10.39 -10.90 -1.62
N ARG A 39 -9.07 -10.75 -1.47
CA ARG A 39 -8.44 -10.30 -0.21
C ARG A 39 -7.31 -9.31 -0.50
N GLY A 40 -7.28 -8.22 0.24
CA GLY A 40 -6.11 -7.35 0.25
C GLY A 40 -5.03 -7.88 1.19
N TRP A 41 -3.76 -7.77 0.80
CA TRP A 41 -2.66 -8.27 1.62
C TRP A 41 -2.57 -7.59 3.00
N VAL A 42 -3.10 -6.37 3.14
CA VAL A 42 -3.14 -5.65 4.43
C VAL A 42 -4.07 -6.34 5.42
N GLN A 43 -5.19 -6.93 4.99
CA GLN A 43 -6.12 -7.67 5.88
C GLN A 43 -5.39 -8.80 6.62
N LEU A 44 -4.45 -9.45 5.95
CA LEU A 44 -3.71 -10.59 6.52
C LEU A 44 -2.49 -10.14 7.34
N LEU A 45 -2.10 -8.86 7.21
CA LEU A 45 -0.98 -8.27 7.93
C LEU A 45 -1.37 -7.68 9.29
N GLU A 46 -2.64 -7.28 9.49
CA GLU A 46 -3.08 -6.49 10.65
C GLU A 46 -2.77 -7.10 12.00
N ASN A 47 -2.92 -8.42 12.14
CA ASN A 47 -2.73 -9.13 13.41
C ASN A 47 -1.27 -9.49 13.71
N ASP A 48 -0.36 -9.15 12.83
CA ASP A 48 1.03 -9.61 12.86
C ASP A 48 1.98 -8.70 13.65
N TRP A 49 1.47 -7.59 14.17
CA TRP A 49 2.28 -6.56 14.80
C TRP A 49 2.16 -6.54 16.32
N ALA A 50 3.12 -5.87 16.96
CA ALA A 50 3.06 -5.65 18.40
C ALA A 50 1.82 -4.83 18.81
N LYS A 51 1.28 -5.08 20.01
CA LYS A 51 0.07 -4.40 20.55
C LYS A 51 0.09 -2.86 20.48
N ARG A 52 1.25 -2.23 20.30
CA ARG A 52 1.41 -0.77 20.17
C ARG A 52 1.36 -0.27 18.73
N ILE A 53 1.10 -1.15 17.79
CA ILE A 53 0.94 -0.83 16.38
C ILE A 53 -0.53 -0.85 16.06
N VAL A 54 -0.99 0.22 15.43
CA VAL A 54 -2.35 0.32 14.89
C VAL A 54 -2.21 0.37 13.38
N VAL A 55 -2.81 -0.59 12.69
CA VAL A 55 -2.93 -0.55 11.23
C VAL A 55 -4.24 0.16 10.90
N VAL A 56 -4.17 1.15 10.04
CA VAL A 56 -5.33 1.86 9.48
C VAL A 56 -5.27 1.64 7.98
N ASN A 57 -6.25 0.91 7.45
CA ASN A 57 -6.32 0.58 6.05
C ASN A 57 -7.38 1.45 5.35
N ASP A 58 -6.93 2.47 4.63
CA ASP A 58 -7.76 3.36 3.83
C ASP A 58 -7.61 3.07 2.31
N ALA A 59 -7.05 1.90 1.96
CA ALA A 59 -6.97 1.45 0.58
C ALA A 59 -8.35 1.09 0.02
N GLN A 60 -8.59 1.36 -1.26
CA GLN A 60 -9.88 1.16 -1.90
C GLN A 60 -9.70 0.59 -3.32
N VAL A 61 -10.60 -0.30 -3.70
CA VAL A 61 -10.68 -0.80 -5.08
C VAL A 61 -10.88 0.38 -6.04
N GLY A 62 -10.16 0.41 -7.14
CA GLY A 62 -10.24 1.48 -8.14
C GLY A 62 -9.60 2.80 -7.73
N LEU A 63 -8.99 2.92 -6.54
CA LEU A 63 -8.38 4.17 -6.11
C LEU A 63 -7.11 4.46 -6.92
N THR A 64 -7.10 5.61 -7.57
CA THR A 64 -5.93 6.20 -8.22
C THR A 64 -5.30 7.27 -7.33
N MET A 65 -4.04 7.61 -7.59
CA MET A 65 -3.41 8.71 -6.86
C MET A 65 -4.14 10.04 -7.07
N ARG A 66 -4.65 10.27 -8.27
CA ARG A 66 -5.46 11.46 -8.57
C ARG A 66 -6.72 11.52 -7.71
N LEU A 67 -7.45 10.40 -7.57
CA LEU A 67 -8.65 10.34 -6.73
C LEU A 67 -8.30 10.51 -5.25
N PHE A 68 -7.22 9.89 -4.77
CA PHE A 68 -6.75 10.07 -3.40
C PHE A 68 -6.53 11.55 -3.07
N MET A 69 -5.87 12.30 -3.97
CA MET A 69 -5.61 13.73 -3.77
C MET A 69 -6.88 14.59 -3.90
N LYS A 70 -7.77 14.24 -4.84
CA LYS A 70 -9.03 14.98 -5.07
C LYS A 70 -10.04 14.79 -3.94
N ASN A 71 -10.09 13.57 -3.39
CA ASN A 71 -10.96 13.23 -2.28
C ASN A 71 -10.32 13.70 -0.95
N ASP A 72 -10.71 13.11 0.16
CA ASP A 72 -10.24 13.54 1.48
C ASP A 72 -8.81 13.09 1.85
N GLY A 73 -8.07 12.46 0.95
CA GLY A 73 -6.74 11.89 1.24
C GLY A 73 -5.74 12.92 1.76
N MET A 74 -5.66 14.08 1.12
CA MET A 74 -4.76 15.16 1.56
C MET A 74 -5.19 15.73 2.92
N ARG A 75 -6.48 15.97 3.12
CA ARG A 75 -7.04 16.42 4.40
C ARG A 75 -6.82 15.37 5.52
N THR A 76 -7.01 14.11 5.19
CA THR A 76 -6.74 13.00 6.12
C THR A 76 -5.27 12.96 6.51
N LEU A 77 -4.35 13.18 5.57
CA LEU A 77 -2.92 13.27 5.82
C LEU A 77 -2.57 14.38 6.84
N GLU A 78 -3.17 15.55 6.69
CA GLU A 78 -2.98 16.70 7.59
C GLU A 78 -3.40 16.41 9.03
N GLN A 79 -4.37 15.53 9.21
CA GLN A 79 -4.94 15.15 10.52
C GLN A 79 -4.21 13.97 11.18
N LYS A 80 -3.31 13.28 10.47
CA LYS A 80 -2.61 12.12 11.03
C LYS A 80 -1.64 12.53 12.15
N PRO A 81 -1.54 11.74 13.21
CA PRO A 81 -0.61 12.01 14.30
C PRO A 81 0.85 11.83 13.85
N GLY A 82 1.78 12.63 14.37
CA GLY A 82 3.20 12.65 14.02
C GLY A 82 4.01 11.37 14.33
N ARG A 83 3.37 10.23 14.56
CA ARG A 83 3.97 8.88 14.68
C ARG A 83 3.41 7.92 13.62
N THR A 84 2.80 8.48 12.60
CA THR A 84 2.26 7.72 11.47
C THR A 84 3.37 7.41 10.46
N ILE A 85 3.35 6.19 9.95
CA ILE A 85 4.08 5.78 8.75
C ILE A 85 3.02 5.48 7.71
N MET A 86 3.01 6.25 6.64
CA MET A 86 2.12 6.07 5.49
C MET A 86 2.79 5.14 4.49
N PHE A 87 2.16 4.02 4.19
CA PHE A 87 2.52 3.13 3.08
C PHE A 87 1.59 3.44 1.92
N MET A 88 2.17 3.82 0.78
CA MET A 88 1.42 4.32 -0.36
C MET A 88 1.71 3.49 -1.60
N GLN A 89 0.69 2.75 -2.08
CA GLN A 89 0.76 1.87 -3.25
C GLN A 89 -0.25 2.31 -4.30
N PHE A 90 0.26 2.86 -5.39
CA PHE A 90 -0.52 3.30 -6.55
C PHE A 90 0.20 2.88 -7.84
N GLY A 91 -0.45 3.08 -8.98
CA GLY A 91 0.14 2.84 -10.29
C GLY A 91 -0.67 1.87 -11.14
N THR A 92 -1.28 0.83 -10.55
CA THR A 92 -2.12 -0.10 -11.30
C THR A 92 -3.32 0.63 -11.92
N ASN A 93 -4.10 1.33 -11.11
CA ASN A 93 -5.29 2.04 -11.56
C ASN A 93 -5.00 3.37 -12.27
N ASP A 94 -3.76 3.85 -12.17
CA ASP A 94 -3.31 5.04 -12.89
C ASP A 94 -3.02 4.75 -14.37
N LEU A 95 -2.98 3.48 -14.80
CA LEU A 95 -2.86 3.07 -16.19
C LEU A 95 -4.07 3.52 -17.00
N LYS A 96 -3.83 4.02 -18.23
CA LYS A 96 -4.88 4.48 -19.14
C LYS A 96 -5.87 3.38 -19.52
N GLU A 97 -5.38 2.14 -19.60
CA GLU A 97 -6.16 0.97 -20.01
C GLU A 97 -7.29 0.63 -19.04
N TYR A 98 -7.05 0.86 -17.72
CA TYR A 98 -8.05 0.54 -16.70
C TYR A 98 -9.06 1.67 -16.48
N TYR A 99 -8.57 2.91 -16.37
CA TYR A 99 -9.39 4.09 -16.08
C TYR A 99 -8.95 5.28 -16.94
N PRO A 100 -9.37 5.35 -18.22
CA PRO A 100 -8.89 6.38 -19.16
C PRO A 100 -9.04 7.81 -18.66
N GLU A 101 -10.15 8.15 -17.99
CA GLU A 101 -10.42 9.48 -17.44
C GLU A 101 -9.63 9.80 -16.17
N GLN A 102 -9.08 8.78 -15.51
CA GLN A 102 -8.30 8.91 -14.29
C GLN A 102 -6.82 8.69 -14.52
N HIS A 103 -6.46 8.40 -15.75
CA HIS A 103 -5.08 8.17 -16.16
C HIS A 103 -4.15 9.27 -15.67
N SER A 104 -3.00 8.88 -15.20
CA SER A 104 -1.90 9.76 -14.84
C SER A 104 -0.69 9.44 -15.71
N SER A 105 -0.15 10.40 -16.44
CA SER A 105 1.17 10.19 -17.04
C SER A 105 2.21 9.92 -15.95
N LEU A 106 3.33 9.25 -16.31
CA LEU A 106 4.40 8.94 -15.36
C LEU A 106 4.91 10.19 -14.64
N ALA A 107 5.08 11.29 -15.39
CA ALA A 107 5.49 12.57 -14.82
C ALA A 107 4.44 13.16 -13.85
N ALA A 108 3.15 13.05 -14.19
CA ALA A 108 2.08 13.52 -13.31
C ALA A 108 2.02 12.67 -12.02
N LEU A 109 2.23 11.36 -12.12
CA LEU A 109 2.33 10.48 -10.95
C LEU A 109 3.49 10.90 -10.04
N GLN A 110 4.68 11.10 -10.60
CA GLN A 110 5.88 11.51 -9.85
C GLN A 110 5.68 12.86 -9.15
N ASN A 111 5.07 13.83 -9.83
CA ASN A 111 4.77 15.15 -9.25
C ASN A 111 3.79 15.03 -8.07
N ARG A 112 2.72 14.25 -8.20
CA ARG A 112 1.77 14.00 -7.10
C ARG A 112 2.43 13.31 -5.92
N ILE A 113 3.30 12.33 -6.17
CA ILE A 113 4.10 11.71 -5.10
C ILE A 113 4.91 12.78 -4.36
N HIS A 114 5.56 13.67 -5.08
CA HIS A 114 6.34 14.76 -4.49
C HIS A 114 5.48 15.66 -3.60
N GLU A 115 4.33 16.10 -4.09
CA GLU A 115 3.38 16.94 -3.32
C GLU A 115 2.93 16.24 -2.03
N ILE A 116 2.58 14.97 -2.10
CA ILE A 116 2.17 14.18 -0.93
C ILE A 116 3.34 14.06 0.08
N VAL A 117 4.56 13.78 -0.40
CA VAL A 117 5.74 13.66 0.48
C VAL A 117 6.07 14.99 1.17
N VAL A 118 5.96 16.11 0.46
CA VAL A 118 6.18 17.45 1.04
C VAL A 118 5.15 17.73 2.13
N LEU A 119 3.87 17.47 1.87
CA LEU A 119 2.82 17.65 2.87
C LEU A 119 3.00 16.72 4.07
N ALA A 120 3.32 15.45 3.83
CA ALA A 120 3.56 14.46 4.88
C ALA A 120 4.71 14.91 5.82
N ARG A 121 5.80 15.42 5.28
CA ARG A 121 6.92 15.95 6.07
C ARG A 121 6.50 17.12 6.95
N LYS A 122 5.70 18.05 6.43
CA LYS A 122 5.14 19.18 7.19
C LYS A 122 4.35 18.69 8.41
N HIS A 123 3.62 17.58 8.27
CA HIS A 123 2.81 16.98 9.34
C HIS A 123 3.54 15.87 10.11
N ARG A 124 4.84 15.69 9.89
CA ARG A 124 5.69 14.66 10.58
C ARG A 124 5.20 13.22 10.34
N VAL A 125 4.58 12.97 9.20
CA VAL A 125 4.23 11.65 8.70
C VAL A 125 5.39 11.13 7.86
N ASN A 126 5.86 9.91 8.15
CA ASN A 126 6.88 9.26 7.33
C ASN A 126 6.21 8.53 6.18
N VAL A 127 6.66 8.77 4.96
CA VAL A 127 6.16 8.07 3.77
C VAL A 127 7.08 6.92 3.40
N VAL A 128 6.48 5.79 3.07
CA VAL A 128 7.09 4.64 2.41
C VAL A 128 6.33 4.43 1.11
N LEU A 129 7.02 4.52 -0.01
CA LEU A 129 6.42 4.21 -1.30
C LEU A 129 6.42 2.70 -1.52
N CYS A 130 5.35 2.21 -2.14
CA CYS A 130 5.21 0.83 -2.56
C CYS A 130 4.98 0.82 -4.08
N THR A 131 5.75 0.04 -4.84
CA THR A 131 5.40 -0.21 -6.23
C THR A 131 4.14 -1.07 -6.29
N PRO A 132 3.33 -1.00 -7.37
CA PRO A 132 2.24 -1.95 -7.56
C PRO A 132 2.75 -3.39 -7.63
N LEU A 133 1.87 -4.37 -7.45
CA LEU A 133 2.21 -5.78 -7.63
C LEU A 133 2.39 -6.08 -9.13
N ALA A 134 3.32 -6.98 -9.46
CA ALA A 134 3.35 -7.57 -10.79
C ALA A 134 2.04 -8.34 -11.03
N GLN A 135 1.52 -8.24 -12.25
CA GLN A 135 0.27 -8.90 -12.63
C GLN A 135 0.56 -10.29 -13.22
N PRO A 136 -0.26 -11.32 -12.93
CA PRO A 136 -0.06 -12.69 -13.41
C PRO A 136 -0.48 -12.82 -14.88
N TYR A 137 0.06 -12.00 -15.74
CA TYR A 137 -0.22 -12.02 -17.17
C TYR A 137 0.90 -12.74 -17.91
N TYR A 138 0.55 -13.90 -18.51
CA TYR A 138 1.51 -14.73 -19.23
C TYR A 138 1.18 -14.75 -20.72
N GLN A 139 2.22 -14.62 -21.55
CA GLN A 139 2.14 -14.80 -22.98
C GLN A 139 3.25 -15.77 -23.39
N GLU A 140 2.89 -16.83 -24.12
CA GLU A 140 3.83 -17.88 -24.53
C GLU A 140 4.68 -18.45 -23.37
N GLY A 141 4.06 -18.59 -22.20
CA GLY A 141 4.70 -19.08 -20.97
C GLY A 141 5.62 -18.08 -20.28
N GLN A 142 5.69 -16.84 -20.73
CA GLN A 142 6.49 -15.78 -20.13
C GLN A 142 5.62 -14.75 -19.41
N LEU A 143 6.01 -14.33 -18.23
CA LEU A 143 5.37 -13.26 -17.49
C LEU A 143 5.66 -11.91 -18.16
N ILE A 144 4.61 -11.23 -18.60
CA ILE A 144 4.69 -9.95 -19.30
C ILE A 144 4.44 -8.78 -18.34
N ASP A 145 5.25 -7.73 -18.46
CA ASP A 145 5.01 -6.49 -17.72
C ASP A 145 3.86 -5.70 -18.34
N ARG A 146 2.82 -5.45 -17.54
CA ARG A 146 1.67 -4.61 -17.92
C ARG A 146 1.64 -3.26 -17.19
N LEU A 147 2.62 -2.99 -16.34
CA LEU A 147 2.64 -1.75 -15.56
C LEU A 147 3.20 -0.54 -16.32
N GLY A 148 3.73 -0.77 -17.55
CA GLY A 148 4.07 0.31 -18.48
C GLY A 148 5.00 1.39 -17.93
N GLY A 149 5.94 1.04 -17.06
CA GLY A 149 6.91 1.98 -16.48
C GLY A 149 6.45 2.63 -15.16
N TYR A 150 5.23 2.39 -14.68
CA TYR A 150 4.73 2.97 -13.41
C TYR A 150 5.56 2.52 -12.20
N ALA A 151 5.95 1.25 -12.14
CA ALA A 151 6.82 0.76 -11.07
C ALA A 151 8.17 1.49 -11.07
N GLU A 152 8.76 1.71 -12.24
CA GLU A 152 10.02 2.43 -12.38
C GLU A 152 9.86 3.92 -12.01
N ALA A 153 8.77 4.57 -12.42
CA ALA A 153 8.48 5.94 -12.03
C ALA A 153 8.37 6.11 -10.51
N ILE A 154 7.82 5.11 -9.80
CA ILE A 154 7.74 5.11 -8.32
C ILE A 154 9.12 4.88 -7.69
N ARG A 155 9.97 3.99 -8.25
CA ARG A 155 11.37 3.82 -7.81
C ARG A 155 12.14 5.14 -7.89
N GLN A 156 12.03 5.83 -9.03
CA GLN A 156 12.67 7.13 -9.24
C GLN A 156 12.10 8.20 -8.28
N ALA A 157 10.79 8.22 -8.08
CA ALA A 157 10.17 9.13 -7.12
C ALA A 157 10.64 8.87 -5.68
N ALA A 158 10.84 7.61 -5.29
CA ALA A 158 11.38 7.25 -3.97
C ALA A 158 12.80 7.79 -3.79
N MET A 159 13.65 7.62 -4.80
CA MET A 159 15.03 8.15 -4.81
C MET A 159 15.04 9.67 -4.75
N TYR A 160 14.28 10.33 -5.64
CA TYR A 160 14.21 11.79 -5.70
C TYR A 160 13.72 12.42 -4.40
N ASN A 161 12.74 11.80 -3.77
CA ASN A 161 12.15 12.29 -2.52
C ASN A 161 12.86 11.78 -1.26
N TYR A 162 13.93 10.98 -1.36
CA TYR A 162 14.63 10.39 -0.21
C TYR A 162 13.67 9.70 0.78
N VAL A 163 12.76 8.88 0.27
CA VAL A 163 11.83 8.07 1.06
C VAL A 163 12.10 6.58 0.87
N ALA A 164 11.72 5.77 1.84
CA ALA A 164 11.86 4.33 1.75
C ALA A 164 10.94 3.76 0.66
N LEU A 165 11.37 2.65 0.05
CA LEU A 165 10.65 1.93 -0.99
C LEU A 165 10.43 0.48 -0.57
N LEU A 166 9.20 -0.03 -0.75
CA LEU A 166 8.90 -1.44 -0.83
C LEU A 166 8.67 -1.78 -2.30
N ASP A 167 9.59 -2.51 -2.89
CA ASP A 167 9.56 -2.84 -4.32
C ASP A 167 8.74 -4.12 -4.56
N PHE A 168 7.42 -3.99 -4.38
CA PHE A 168 6.51 -5.13 -4.56
C PHE A 168 6.50 -5.66 -5.99
N GLU A 169 6.62 -4.79 -6.99
CA GLU A 169 6.69 -5.23 -8.39
C GLU A 169 7.84 -6.23 -8.56
N LYS A 170 9.01 -5.88 -8.08
CA LYS A 170 10.17 -6.78 -8.16
C LYS A 170 9.95 -8.09 -7.41
N MET A 171 9.50 -8.02 -6.14
CA MET A 171 9.30 -9.20 -5.31
C MET A 171 8.23 -10.14 -5.87
N THR A 172 7.11 -9.59 -6.34
CA THR A 172 6.01 -10.40 -6.89
C THR A 172 6.32 -10.87 -8.31
N ARG A 173 7.08 -10.13 -9.10
CA ARG A 173 7.60 -10.60 -10.37
C ARG A 173 8.52 -11.81 -10.19
N GLU A 174 9.48 -11.74 -9.29
CA GLU A 174 10.38 -12.84 -8.97
C GLU A 174 9.62 -14.10 -8.52
N TRP A 175 8.56 -13.90 -7.73
CA TRP A 175 7.69 -14.98 -7.28
C TRP A 175 6.89 -15.60 -8.44
N LEU A 176 6.26 -14.78 -9.29
CA LEU A 176 5.43 -15.24 -10.40
C LEU A 176 6.26 -15.83 -11.56
N GLN A 177 7.47 -15.33 -11.82
CA GLN A 177 8.34 -15.86 -12.88
C GLN A 177 8.73 -17.32 -12.67
N GLY A 178 8.67 -17.83 -11.43
CA GLY A 178 8.92 -19.22 -11.11
C GLY A 178 7.72 -20.16 -11.34
N MET A 179 6.59 -19.64 -11.86
CA MET A 179 5.32 -20.36 -11.99
C MET A 179 4.86 -20.42 -13.46
N THR A 180 4.06 -21.43 -13.76
CA THR A 180 3.20 -21.43 -14.94
C THR A 180 1.98 -20.54 -14.71
N ALA A 181 1.22 -20.23 -15.77
CA ALA A 181 -0.02 -19.46 -15.65
C ALA A 181 -1.05 -20.18 -14.76
N GLU A 182 -1.15 -21.51 -14.86
CA GLU A 182 -2.04 -22.35 -14.06
C GLU A 182 -1.65 -22.33 -12.57
N GLU A 183 -0.35 -22.43 -12.27
CA GLU A 183 0.14 -22.34 -10.89
C GLU A 183 -0.12 -20.95 -10.29
N ALA A 184 0.10 -19.89 -11.06
CA ALA A 184 -0.15 -18.53 -10.62
C ALA A 184 -1.64 -18.27 -10.38
N ALA A 185 -2.54 -18.85 -11.20
CA ALA A 185 -3.99 -18.68 -11.05
C ALA A 185 -4.51 -19.10 -9.67
N ALA A 186 -3.82 -20.02 -8.98
CA ALA A 186 -4.20 -20.44 -7.62
C ALA A 186 -4.12 -19.32 -6.56
N TYR A 187 -3.46 -18.20 -6.87
CA TYR A 187 -3.25 -17.08 -5.96
C TYR A 187 -4.11 -15.85 -6.26
N PHE A 188 -4.91 -15.92 -7.31
CA PHE A 188 -5.74 -14.80 -7.73
C PHE A 188 -7.20 -15.23 -7.82
N VAL A 189 -8.09 -14.27 -7.70
CA VAL A 189 -9.51 -14.51 -8.00
C VAL A 189 -9.61 -14.89 -9.47
N THR A 190 -10.28 -16.02 -9.74
CA THR A 190 -10.47 -16.50 -11.11
C THR A 190 -11.33 -15.49 -11.87
N ILE A 191 -10.69 -14.70 -12.70
CA ILE A 191 -11.36 -13.85 -13.69
C ILE A 191 -11.41 -14.67 -14.96
N ASP A 192 -12.57 -14.65 -15.63
CA ASP A 192 -12.71 -15.24 -16.97
C ASP A 192 -11.52 -14.79 -17.84
N PRO A 193 -10.73 -15.73 -18.40
CA PRO A 193 -9.61 -15.37 -19.28
C PRO A 193 -10.00 -14.42 -20.42
N ALA A 194 -11.26 -14.43 -20.86
CA ALA A 194 -11.79 -13.47 -21.83
C ALA A 194 -11.92 -12.04 -21.26
N GLN A 195 -11.96 -11.87 -19.94
CA GLN A 195 -12.03 -10.58 -19.25
C GLN A 195 -10.67 -10.09 -18.73
N LEU A 196 -9.59 -10.84 -18.97
CA LEU A 196 -8.22 -10.46 -18.57
C LEU A 196 -7.72 -9.16 -19.21
N THR A 197 -8.44 -8.63 -20.20
CA THR A 197 -8.12 -7.35 -20.84
C THR A 197 -8.63 -6.13 -20.09
N GLU A 198 -9.56 -6.29 -19.14
CA GLU A 198 -10.26 -5.17 -18.48
C GLU A 198 -10.22 -5.20 -16.95
N GLY A 199 -9.65 -6.24 -16.33
CA GLY A 199 -9.72 -6.43 -14.90
C GLY A 199 -8.42 -6.21 -14.14
N GLU A 200 -8.52 -5.57 -12.98
CA GLU A 200 -7.50 -5.66 -11.95
C GLU A 200 -7.38 -7.12 -11.51
N PHE A 201 -6.17 -7.67 -11.56
CA PHE A 201 -5.91 -8.95 -10.94
C PHE A 201 -6.02 -8.79 -9.42
N GLN A 202 -7.04 -9.41 -8.83
CA GLN A 202 -7.26 -9.38 -7.40
C GLN A 202 -6.67 -10.64 -6.76
N LEU A 203 -5.98 -10.44 -5.65
CA LEU A 203 -5.49 -11.56 -4.85
C LEU A 203 -6.68 -12.29 -4.20
N ASN A 204 -6.63 -13.61 -4.15
CA ASN A 204 -7.42 -14.42 -3.24
C ASN A 204 -6.70 -14.52 -1.88
N GLU A 205 -7.24 -15.29 -0.93
CA GLU A 205 -6.64 -15.43 0.41
C GLU A 205 -5.22 -16.02 0.36
N ALA A 206 -4.96 -16.98 -0.52
CA ALA A 206 -3.63 -17.58 -0.67
C ALA A 206 -2.61 -16.55 -1.20
N GLY A 207 -2.99 -15.82 -2.25
CA GLY A 207 -2.15 -14.76 -2.82
C GLY A 207 -1.90 -13.62 -1.84
N ALA A 208 -2.93 -13.15 -1.16
CA ALA A 208 -2.81 -12.11 -0.14
C ALA A 208 -1.92 -12.54 1.02
N THR A 209 -1.95 -13.83 1.40
CA THR A 209 -1.06 -14.40 2.43
C THR A 209 0.41 -14.31 2.00
N GLU A 210 0.74 -14.70 0.76
CA GLU A 210 2.12 -14.64 0.28
C GLU A 210 2.62 -13.19 0.18
N VAL A 211 1.79 -12.29 -0.36
CA VAL A 211 2.15 -10.85 -0.44
C VAL A 211 2.29 -10.25 0.96
N ALA A 212 1.43 -10.60 1.93
CA ALA A 212 1.55 -10.12 3.31
C ALA A 212 2.87 -10.59 3.97
N LYS A 213 3.32 -11.82 3.72
CA LYS A 213 4.64 -12.31 4.17
C LYS A 213 5.78 -11.47 3.59
N MET A 214 5.76 -11.21 2.27
CA MET A 214 6.73 -10.37 1.60
C MET A 214 6.70 -8.95 2.17
N ALA A 215 5.52 -8.38 2.35
CA ALA A 215 5.31 -7.05 2.93
C ALA A 215 5.92 -6.94 4.33
N LYS A 216 5.64 -7.88 5.20
CA LYS A 216 6.18 -7.92 6.57
C LYS A 216 7.70 -7.94 6.59
N GLN A 217 8.32 -8.80 5.76
CA GLN A 217 9.77 -8.89 5.64
C GLN A 217 10.36 -7.56 5.13
N ALA A 218 9.78 -6.99 4.06
CA ALA A 218 10.22 -5.74 3.46
C ALA A 218 10.06 -4.54 4.42
N ILE A 219 8.93 -4.42 5.13
CA ILE A 219 8.71 -3.39 6.16
C ILE A 219 9.78 -3.49 7.26
N LEU A 220 10.08 -4.70 7.72
CA LEU A 220 11.14 -4.90 8.70
C LEU A 220 12.51 -4.57 8.12
N ALA A 221 12.79 -4.86 6.84
CA ALA A 221 14.07 -4.57 6.21
C ALA A 221 14.36 -3.07 6.14
N VAL A 222 13.39 -2.25 5.71
CA VAL A 222 13.54 -0.78 5.60
C VAL A 222 13.45 -0.05 6.95
N SER A 223 13.01 -0.74 8.00
CA SER A 223 12.84 -0.15 9.32
C SER A 223 14.17 0.02 10.07
N SER A 224 14.35 1.15 10.76
CA SER A 224 15.49 1.34 11.65
C SER A 224 15.52 0.29 12.79
N LYS A 225 16.68 0.03 13.37
CA LYS A 225 16.82 -0.89 14.53
C LYS A 225 15.83 -0.58 15.65
N LYS A 226 15.61 0.71 15.95
CA LYS A 226 14.65 1.16 16.97
C LYS A 226 13.20 0.85 16.56
N LEU A 227 12.86 1.07 15.29
CA LEU A 227 11.53 0.78 14.76
C LEU A 227 11.26 -0.71 14.73
N LYS A 228 12.23 -1.54 14.30
CA LYS A 228 12.11 -3.00 14.32
C LYS A 228 11.73 -3.55 15.70
N LYS A 229 12.30 -3.01 16.78
CA LYS A 229 11.95 -3.41 18.15
C LYS A 229 10.51 -3.05 18.54
N VAL A 230 9.94 -2.02 17.92
CA VAL A 230 8.56 -1.58 18.17
C VAL A 230 7.56 -2.38 17.32
N LEU A 231 7.96 -2.80 16.12
CA LEU A 231 7.10 -3.53 15.18
C LEU A 231 6.97 -5.03 15.52
N LYS A 232 8.01 -5.63 16.07
CA LYS A 232 7.98 -7.07 16.42
C LYS A 232 7.10 -7.33 17.64
N LYS A 233 6.31 -8.39 17.56
CA LYS A 233 5.65 -8.99 18.74
C LYS A 233 6.67 -9.54 19.71
#